data_1a7485a21b341e9409d06e75a86928a2
#
_entry.id   1a7485a21b341e9409d06e75a86928a2
#
_cell.length_a   1.000
_cell.length_b   1.000
_cell.length_c   1.000
_cell.angle_alpha   90.00
_cell.angle_beta   90.00
_cell.angle_gamma   90.00
#
_symmetry.space_group_name_H-M   'P 1'
#
loop_
_entity.id
_entity.type
_entity.pdbx_description
1 polymer ?
#
loop_
_entity_poly.entity_id
_entity_poly.type
_entity_poly.pdbx_seq_one_letter_code
_entity_poly.pdbx_strand_id
1 'polypeptide(L)'
;MKNMKKALALVLVFAMLFVVAGCGNKDDGDAGSNAKYTAREVADKMLDAMSKVESIQNEISFKMDINMSMEAEGASFDMGMSMDMDVQTVSSTNPVAAYSKAVMSMDYLGESETQTTETYLVEEDGEYVTYTLSDDYWSRSVVDAEEKDQLVNGVDYSYLKELKDEDLNLAKETQKVDDKETYVLSFSVSGDYMAKQGMDMEELMGLGVDMSDISFPMTMYIDTESFLPVRVTIDMESMSDMIDQMMAESMGDLGVEMKMEVKCENFVSNMTYNVEVPAVPAEAKD
;
A
#
# COMPACT_ATOMS: atom_id res chain seq x y z
N MET A 1 13.10 6.01 20.05
CA MET A 1 14.06 6.44 19.01
C MET A 1 14.65 5.28 18.21
N LYS A 2 15.29 4.24 18.77
CA LYS A 2 15.92 3.14 17.98
C LYS A 2 14.90 2.24 17.28
N ASN A 3 13.70 2.07 17.82
CA ASN A 3 12.61 1.28 17.23
C ASN A 3 11.83 2.07 16.16
N MET A 4 11.74 3.39 16.29
CA MET A 4 11.10 4.28 15.34
C MET A 4 11.87 4.37 14.02
N LYS A 5 13.22 4.34 14.07
CA LYS A 5 14.06 4.27 12.85
C LYS A 5 13.90 2.96 12.09
N LYS A 6 13.61 1.85 12.79
CA LYS A 6 13.26 0.58 12.16
C LYS A 6 11.84 0.62 11.55
N ALA A 7 10.90 1.26 12.23
CA ALA A 7 9.55 1.46 11.70
C ALA A 7 9.55 2.32 10.43
N LEU A 8 10.41 3.34 10.36
CA LEU A 8 10.49 4.21 9.20
C LEU A 8 11.19 3.56 7.99
N ALA A 9 12.28 2.80 8.22
CA ALA A 9 12.88 1.99 7.15
C ALA A 9 11.86 0.96 6.62
N LEU A 10 11.04 0.43 7.53
CA LEU A 10 9.94 -0.47 7.20
C LEU A 10 8.84 0.25 6.40
N VAL A 11 8.46 1.48 6.78
CA VAL A 11 7.49 2.32 6.06
C VAL A 11 7.95 2.64 4.64
N LEU A 12 9.26 2.82 4.41
CA LEU A 12 9.82 3.02 3.07
C LEU A 12 9.70 1.76 2.21
N VAL A 13 9.98 0.60 2.78
CA VAL A 13 9.72 -0.70 2.13
C VAL A 13 8.20 -0.86 1.92
N PHE A 14 7.37 -0.45 2.87
CA PHE A 14 5.92 -0.46 2.79
C PHE A 14 5.37 0.42 1.66
N ALA A 15 5.86 1.62 1.54
CA ALA A 15 5.43 2.56 0.51
C ALA A 15 5.69 2.05 -0.91
N MET A 16 6.69 1.18 -1.07
CA MET A 16 7.00 0.55 -2.35
C MET A 16 6.20 -0.73 -2.61
N LEU A 17 5.65 -1.35 -1.56
CA LEU A 17 4.98 -2.65 -1.65
C LEU A 17 3.43 -2.55 -1.63
N PHE A 18 2.84 -1.40 -1.26
CA PHE A 18 1.40 -1.30 -1.09
C PHE A 18 0.66 -0.90 -2.36
N VAL A 19 0.17 -1.87 -3.06
CA VAL A 19 -1.03 -1.76 -3.89
C VAL A 19 -1.74 -3.10 -3.93
N VAL A 20 -2.50 -3.46 -2.93
CA VAL A 20 -3.44 -4.60 -3.04
C VAL A 20 -4.53 -4.59 -1.97
N ALA A 21 -5.72 -4.71 -2.36
CA ALA A 21 -6.90 -5.39 -1.86
C ALA A 21 -8.17 -4.56 -1.67
N GLY A 22 -9.30 -5.07 -2.06
CA GLY A 22 -10.55 -4.45 -1.99
C GLY A 22 -11.81 -5.26 -2.01
N CYS A 23 -12.95 -5.08 -1.61
CA CYS A 23 -14.09 -5.80 -1.12
C CYS A 23 -15.14 -6.32 -2.12
N GLY A 24 -15.66 -7.49 -1.88
CA GLY A 24 -16.76 -8.07 -2.62
C GLY A 24 -18.10 -7.92 -1.91
N ASN A 25 -19.08 -7.32 -2.58
CA ASN A 25 -20.48 -7.54 -2.30
C ASN A 25 -20.98 -8.60 -3.30
N LYS A 26 -21.41 -9.75 -2.78
CA LYS A 26 -22.11 -10.74 -3.59
C LYS A 26 -23.49 -10.21 -3.91
N ASP A 27 -23.64 -9.61 -5.08
CA ASP A 27 -24.91 -9.57 -5.78
C ASP A 27 -24.87 -10.63 -6.89
N ASP A 28 -25.58 -11.72 -6.65
CA ASP A 28 -25.95 -12.71 -7.67
C ASP A 28 -26.87 -12.02 -8.68
N GLY A 29 -26.29 -11.35 -9.65
CA GLY A 29 -26.97 -10.63 -10.72
C GLY A 29 -26.45 -11.07 -12.08
N ASP A 30 -27.28 -11.89 -12.72
CA ASP A 30 -27.25 -12.28 -14.12
C ASP A 30 -26.47 -11.30 -15.02
N ALA A 31 -25.43 -11.80 -15.67
CA ALA A 31 -24.57 -11.05 -16.56
C ALA A 31 -25.33 -10.50 -17.78
N GLY A 32 -25.99 -9.38 -17.58
CA GLY A 32 -26.52 -8.54 -18.65
C GLY A 32 -25.37 -7.83 -19.34
N SER A 33 -24.92 -8.39 -20.46
CA SER A 33 -23.75 -7.99 -21.23
C SER A 33 -23.91 -6.62 -21.89
N ASN A 34 -23.54 -5.56 -21.18
CA ASN A 34 -23.14 -4.30 -21.81
C ASN A 34 -21.63 -4.02 -21.68
N ALA A 35 -20.88 -4.86 -20.99
CA ALA A 35 -19.42 -4.76 -20.95
C ALA A 35 -18.83 -5.30 -22.26
N LYS A 36 -18.01 -4.48 -22.93
CA LYS A 36 -17.28 -4.86 -24.15
C LYS A 36 -16.30 -6.00 -23.92
N TYR A 37 -15.89 -6.22 -22.67
CA TYR A 37 -14.89 -7.20 -22.22
C TYR A 37 -15.36 -7.94 -20.97
N THR A 38 -14.86 -9.15 -20.77
CA THR A 38 -14.97 -9.88 -19.52
C THR A 38 -13.93 -9.36 -18.50
N ALA A 39 -14.10 -9.70 -17.22
CA ALA A 39 -13.15 -9.35 -16.17
C ALA A 39 -11.71 -9.84 -16.49
N ARG A 40 -11.59 -11.10 -16.96
CA ARG A 40 -10.33 -11.69 -17.40
C ARG A 40 -9.70 -10.93 -18.57
N GLU A 41 -10.47 -10.59 -19.58
CA GLU A 41 -9.96 -9.83 -20.73
C GLU A 41 -9.46 -8.44 -20.34
N VAL A 42 -10.12 -7.78 -19.38
CA VAL A 42 -9.64 -6.48 -18.85
C VAL A 42 -8.34 -6.67 -18.09
N ALA A 43 -8.25 -7.68 -17.21
CA ALA A 43 -7.04 -7.99 -16.46
C ALA A 43 -5.85 -8.31 -17.40
N ASP A 44 -6.05 -9.17 -18.39
CA ASP A 44 -5.00 -9.55 -19.36
C ASP A 44 -4.51 -8.35 -20.18
N LYS A 45 -5.43 -7.49 -20.62
CA LYS A 45 -5.09 -6.25 -21.36
C LYS A 45 -4.34 -5.26 -20.46
N MET A 46 -4.71 -5.16 -19.21
CA MET A 46 -4.01 -4.33 -18.23
C MET A 46 -2.57 -4.82 -18.03
N LEU A 47 -2.37 -6.12 -17.84
CA LEU A 47 -1.03 -6.72 -17.70
C LEU A 47 -0.17 -6.51 -18.96
N ASP A 48 -0.75 -6.64 -20.16
CA ASP A 48 -0.05 -6.35 -21.42
C ASP A 48 0.30 -4.85 -21.53
N ALA A 49 -0.58 -3.95 -21.12
CA ALA A 49 -0.32 -2.51 -21.13
C ALA A 49 0.79 -2.16 -20.12
N MET A 50 0.72 -2.67 -18.89
CA MET A 50 1.73 -2.45 -17.86
C MET A 50 3.11 -2.95 -18.26
N SER A 51 3.20 -4.07 -18.97
CA SER A 51 4.49 -4.62 -19.44
C SER A 51 5.25 -3.70 -20.41
N LYS A 52 4.62 -2.66 -20.92
CA LYS A 52 5.19 -1.69 -21.87
C LYS A 52 5.50 -0.34 -21.25
N VAL A 53 5.19 -0.20 -19.95
CA VAL A 53 5.45 1.03 -19.20
C VAL A 53 6.92 1.07 -18.82
N GLU A 54 7.59 2.18 -19.13
CA GLU A 54 8.99 2.40 -18.75
C GLU A 54 9.13 3.17 -17.44
N SER A 55 8.16 4.02 -17.11
CA SER A 55 8.16 4.76 -15.85
C SER A 55 6.75 4.95 -15.28
N ILE A 56 6.67 4.90 -13.95
CA ILE A 56 5.43 5.02 -13.18
C ILE A 56 5.64 5.90 -11.96
N GLN A 57 4.65 6.72 -11.66
CA GLN A 57 4.51 7.42 -10.39
C GLN A 57 3.28 6.86 -9.66
N ASN A 58 3.44 6.58 -8.37
CA ASN A 58 2.33 6.28 -7.47
C ASN A 58 2.25 7.36 -6.39
N GLU A 59 1.04 7.81 -6.11
CA GLU A 59 0.72 8.66 -4.97
C GLU A 59 -0.21 7.87 -4.06
N ILE A 60 0.27 7.55 -2.88
CA ILE A 60 -0.36 6.64 -1.93
C ILE A 60 -0.73 7.43 -0.69
N SER A 61 -1.97 7.28 -0.22
CA SER A 61 -2.43 7.82 1.05
C SER A 61 -3.10 6.75 1.89
N PHE A 62 -2.86 6.81 3.19
CA PHE A 62 -3.45 5.93 4.19
C PHE A 62 -3.64 6.67 5.51
N LYS A 63 -4.75 6.41 6.17
CA LYS A 63 -5.03 6.97 7.51
C LYS A 63 -5.57 5.89 8.44
N MET A 64 -5.09 5.94 9.69
CA MET A 64 -5.54 5.03 10.75
C MET A 64 -5.76 5.82 12.04
N ASP A 65 -6.91 5.61 12.67
CA ASP A 65 -7.24 6.13 13.99
C ASP A 65 -7.43 4.95 14.96
N ILE A 66 -6.75 5.00 16.09
CA ILE A 66 -6.87 4.01 17.17
C ILE A 66 -7.36 4.72 18.43
N ASN A 67 -8.50 4.29 18.93
CA ASN A 67 -9.05 4.77 20.20
C ASN A 67 -9.08 3.62 21.20
N MET A 68 -8.45 3.83 22.35
CA MET A 68 -8.36 2.85 23.42
C MET A 68 -8.98 3.42 24.68
N SER A 69 -9.91 2.70 25.28
CA SER A 69 -10.45 3.03 26.59
C SER A 69 -10.24 1.86 27.56
N MET A 70 -9.73 2.16 28.75
CA MET A 70 -9.52 1.20 29.82
C MET A 70 -10.35 1.60 31.03
N GLU A 71 -11.05 0.63 31.63
CA GLU A 71 -11.70 0.80 32.93
C GLU A 71 -10.99 -0.09 33.95
N ALA A 72 -10.38 0.54 34.98
CA ALA A 72 -9.76 -0.13 36.09
C ALA A 72 -10.14 0.54 37.41
N GLU A 73 -10.65 -0.23 38.37
CA GLU A 73 -10.95 0.22 39.74
C GLU A 73 -11.81 1.48 39.85
N GLY A 74 -12.71 1.72 38.86
CA GLY A 74 -13.61 2.88 38.85
C GLY A 74 -13.02 4.17 38.26
N ALA A 75 -11.86 4.09 37.64
CA ALA A 75 -11.29 5.14 36.78
C ALA A 75 -11.32 4.71 35.33
N SER A 76 -11.79 5.58 34.43
CA SER A 76 -11.67 5.40 32.98
C SER A 76 -10.46 6.18 32.48
N PHE A 77 -9.72 5.59 31.59
CA PHE A 77 -8.60 6.20 30.90
C PHE A 77 -8.78 6.02 29.38
N ASP A 78 -8.91 7.13 28.67
CA ASP A 78 -9.06 7.13 27.22
C ASP A 78 -7.76 7.63 26.58
N MET A 79 -7.32 6.92 25.55
CA MET A 79 -6.12 7.21 24.80
C MET A 79 -6.44 7.10 23.30
N GLY A 80 -6.13 8.17 22.55
CA GLY A 80 -6.25 8.18 21.10
C GLY A 80 -4.87 8.29 20.46
N MET A 81 -4.72 7.61 19.32
CA MET A 81 -3.61 7.74 18.42
C MET A 81 -4.15 7.82 17.00
N SER A 82 -3.63 8.75 16.20
CA SER A 82 -3.88 8.77 14.76
C SER A 82 -2.57 8.72 14.00
N MET A 83 -2.61 8.11 12.82
CA MET A 83 -1.49 8.01 11.90
C MET A 83 -1.98 8.35 10.50
N ASP A 84 -1.37 9.36 9.89
CA ASP A 84 -1.53 9.71 8.48
C ASP A 84 -0.24 9.41 7.74
N MET A 85 -0.33 8.77 6.59
CA MET A 85 0.81 8.44 5.75
C MET A 85 0.53 8.83 4.30
N ASP A 86 1.40 9.66 3.75
CA ASP A 86 1.43 10.00 2.33
C ASP A 86 2.76 9.57 1.73
N VAL A 87 2.69 8.83 0.62
CA VAL A 87 3.89 8.35 -0.07
C VAL A 87 3.79 8.64 -1.55
N GLN A 88 4.83 9.25 -2.09
CA GLN A 88 5.05 9.38 -3.51
C GLN A 88 6.22 8.50 -3.94
N THR A 89 6.01 7.65 -4.93
CA THR A 89 7.10 6.91 -5.58
C THR A 89 7.12 7.23 -7.07
N VAL A 90 8.32 7.32 -7.63
CA VAL A 90 8.53 7.42 -9.08
C VAL A 90 9.62 6.42 -9.43
N SER A 91 9.36 5.52 -10.36
CA SER A 91 10.37 4.56 -10.82
C SER A 91 10.45 4.50 -12.33
N SER A 92 11.64 4.15 -12.83
CA SER A 92 11.91 3.95 -14.26
C SER A 92 12.80 2.73 -14.45
N THR A 93 12.47 1.94 -15.44
CA THR A 93 13.27 0.78 -15.85
C THR A 93 14.29 1.12 -16.94
N ASN A 94 14.14 2.30 -17.59
CA ASN A 94 15.06 2.74 -18.65
C ASN A 94 15.13 4.28 -18.75
N PRO A 95 16.17 4.96 -18.21
CA PRO A 95 17.22 4.40 -17.38
C PRO A 95 16.69 3.87 -16.04
N VAL A 96 17.43 2.93 -15.42
CA VAL A 96 17.08 2.42 -14.09
C VAL A 96 17.27 3.53 -13.06
N ALA A 97 16.18 3.97 -12.46
CA ALA A 97 16.17 4.98 -11.41
C ALA A 97 14.89 4.88 -10.59
N ALA A 98 14.94 5.27 -9.32
CA ALA A 98 13.75 5.42 -8.51
C ALA A 98 13.86 6.62 -7.55
N TYR A 99 12.71 7.15 -7.19
CA TYR A 99 12.53 8.16 -6.17
C TYR A 99 11.38 7.76 -5.26
N SER A 100 11.53 7.96 -3.98
CA SER A 100 10.46 7.79 -3.01
C SER A 100 10.51 8.92 -1.99
N LYS A 101 9.33 9.46 -1.66
CA LYS A 101 9.13 10.38 -0.55
C LYS A 101 7.98 9.87 0.30
N ALA A 102 8.27 9.61 1.58
CA ALA A 102 7.27 9.25 2.57
C ALA A 102 7.14 10.36 3.61
N VAL A 103 5.92 10.76 3.89
CA VAL A 103 5.55 11.67 4.99
C VAL A 103 4.62 10.90 5.92
N MET A 104 5.04 10.72 7.16
CA MET A 104 4.25 10.07 8.19
C MET A 104 4.01 11.07 9.31
N SER A 105 2.75 11.32 9.62
CA SER A 105 2.32 12.13 10.75
C SER A 105 1.65 11.24 11.78
N MET A 106 2.03 11.38 13.03
CA MET A 106 1.51 10.61 14.14
C MET A 106 1.08 11.55 15.26
N ASP A 107 -0.18 11.45 15.68
CA ASP A 107 -0.69 12.15 16.85
C ASP A 107 -0.88 11.15 17.99
N TYR A 108 -0.27 11.41 19.13
CA TYR A 108 -0.36 10.58 20.32
C TYR A 108 -0.46 11.46 21.57
N LEU A 109 -1.51 11.28 22.37
CA LEU A 109 -1.78 12.04 23.61
C LEU A 109 -1.73 13.56 23.43
N GLY A 110 -2.07 14.08 22.25
CA GLY A 110 -2.07 15.50 21.93
C GLY A 110 -0.69 16.05 21.53
N GLU A 111 0.30 15.21 21.37
CA GLU A 111 1.59 15.54 20.75
C GLU A 111 1.59 15.01 19.31
N SER A 112 1.93 15.88 18.36
CA SER A 112 2.04 15.53 16.95
C SER A 112 3.50 15.47 16.54
N GLU A 113 3.89 14.39 15.88
CA GLU A 113 5.21 14.24 15.26
C GLU A 113 5.04 13.96 13.76
N THR A 114 5.78 14.67 12.93
CA THR A 114 5.81 14.41 11.49
C THR A 114 7.23 14.06 11.08
N GLN A 115 7.37 12.95 10.38
CA GLN A 115 8.64 12.49 9.85
C GLN A 115 8.57 12.43 8.32
N THR A 116 9.64 12.91 7.67
CA THR A 116 9.78 12.84 6.21
C THR A 116 11.04 12.08 5.88
N THR A 117 10.92 11.16 4.92
CA THR A 117 12.07 10.45 4.35
C THR A 117 12.02 10.56 2.84
N GLU A 118 13.16 10.85 2.21
CA GLU A 118 13.31 10.83 0.76
C GLU A 118 14.42 9.87 0.38
N THR A 119 14.20 9.06 -0.65
CA THR A 119 15.19 8.10 -1.16
C THR A 119 15.27 8.22 -2.68
N TYR A 120 16.49 8.26 -3.18
CA TYR A 120 16.81 8.25 -4.61
C TYR A 120 17.64 7.02 -4.91
N LEU A 121 17.30 6.29 -5.96
CA LEU A 121 18.11 5.21 -6.53
C LEU A 121 18.62 5.66 -7.89
N VAL A 122 19.94 5.56 -8.10
CA VAL A 122 20.58 5.86 -9.38
C VAL A 122 21.68 4.86 -9.69
N GLU A 123 22.08 4.77 -10.96
CA GLU A 123 23.29 4.05 -11.35
C GLU A 123 24.47 5.03 -11.42
N GLU A 124 25.55 4.73 -10.68
CA GLU A 124 26.79 5.48 -10.66
C GLU A 124 27.97 4.51 -10.82
N ASP A 125 28.82 4.75 -11.82
CA ASP A 125 30.03 3.94 -12.10
C ASP A 125 29.76 2.43 -12.27
N GLY A 126 28.54 2.05 -12.68
CA GLY A 126 28.10 0.65 -12.87
C GLY A 126 27.62 -0.03 -11.59
N GLU A 127 27.46 0.70 -10.51
CA GLU A 127 26.83 0.26 -9.26
C GLU A 127 25.51 0.98 -9.07
N TYR A 128 24.55 0.33 -8.40
CA TYR A 128 23.32 0.96 -7.96
C TYR A 128 23.51 1.54 -6.57
N VAL A 129 23.13 2.81 -6.43
CA VAL A 129 23.37 3.59 -5.22
C VAL A 129 22.09 4.25 -4.78
N THR A 130 21.78 4.16 -3.49
CA THR A 130 20.73 4.94 -2.87
C THR A 130 21.29 6.11 -2.11
N TYR A 131 20.60 7.26 -2.23
CA TYR A 131 20.76 8.43 -1.40
C TYR A 131 19.48 8.61 -0.59
N THR A 132 19.58 8.58 0.73
CA THR A 132 18.42 8.69 1.62
C THR A 132 18.58 9.87 2.57
N LEU A 133 17.60 10.77 2.55
CA LEU A 133 17.44 11.84 3.53
C LEU A 133 16.52 11.37 4.64
N SER A 134 17.00 11.41 5.87
CA SER A 134 16.20 11.14 7.07
C SER A 134 16.72 12.00 8.22
N ASP A 135 15.83 12.65 8.97
CA ASP A 135 16.21 13.54 10.10
C ASP A 135 17.26 14.63 9.68
N ASP A 136 17.09 15.21 8.50
CA ASP A 136 18.01 16.21 7.90
C ASP A 136 19.41 15.70 7.55
N TYR A 137 19.65 14.39 7.54
CA TYR A 137 20.92 13.78 7.20
C TYR A 137 20.81 12.93 5.93
N TRP A 138 21.73 13.17 4.99
CA TRP A 138 21.92 12.31 3.84
C TRP A 138 22.78 11.09 4.19
N SER A 139 22.36 9.95 3.70
CA SER A 139 23.17 8.73 3.71
C SER A 139 23.28 8.16 2.31
N ARG A 140 24.43 7.59 1.98
CA ARG A 140 24.69 6.92 0.70
C ARG A 140 24.96 5.44 0.96
N SER A 141 24.31 4.55 0.21
CA SER A 141 24.51 3.12 0.28
C SER A 141 24.58 2.52 -1.12
N VAL A 142 25.44 1.52 -1.30
CA VAL A 142 25.41 0.66 -2.50
C VAL A 142 24.39 -0.43 -2.22
N VAL A 143 23.49 -0.67 -3.17
CA VAL A 143 22.44 -1.68 -3.07
C VAL A 143 22.72 -2.82 -4.04
N ASP A 144 22.30 -4.00 -3.66
CA ASP A 144 22.43 -5.18 -4.51
C ASP A 144 21.30 -5.26 -5.57
N ALA A 145 21.32 -6.31 -6.38
CA ALA A 145 20.35 -6.47 -7.46
C ALA A 145 18.94 -6.72 -6.95
N GLU A 146 18.78 -7.37 -5.80
CA GLU A 146 17.47 -7.66 -5.21
C GLU A 146 16.84 -6.40 -4.64
N GLU A 147 17.60 -5.63 -3.84
CA GLU A 147 17.15 -4.32 -3.32
C GLU A 147 16.83 -3.34 -4.45
N LYS A 148 17.67 -3.29 -5.50
CA LYS A 148 17.41 -2.48 -6.69
C LYS A 148 16.09 -2.88 -7.36
N ASP A 149 15.87 -4.18 -7.55
CA ASP A 149 14.65 -4.68 -8.22
C ASP A 149 13.39 -4.36 -7.39
N GLN A 150 13.46 -4.42 -6.08
CA GLN A 150 12.38 -4.00 -5.19
C GLN A 150 12.06 -2.50 -5.34
N LEU A 151 13.08 -1.65 -5.47
CA LEU A 151 12.92 -0.20 -5.62
C LEU A 151 12.37 0.23 -6.99
N VAL A 152 12.61 -0.55 -8.04
CA VAL A 152 12.30 -0.17 -9.43
C VAL A 152 11.04 -0.80 -9.97
N ASN A 153 10.82 -2.09 -9.68
CA ASN A 153 9.75 -2.85 -10.34
C ASN A 153 8.34 -2.54 -9.81
N GLY A 154 8.25 -1.86 -8.66
CA GLY A 154 6.96 -1.54 -8.06
C GLY A 154 6.13 -2.80 -7.77
N VAL A 155 4.81 -2.70 -7.94
CA VAL A 155 3.89 -3.80 -7.67
C VAL A 155 3.88 -4.80 -8.82
N ASP A 156 4.10 -6.07 -8.52
CA ASP A 156 3.92 -7.18 -9.46
C ASP A 156 2.44 -7.58 -9.53
N TYR A 157 1.74 -7.17 -10.58
CA TYR A 157 0.37 -7.58 -10.83
C TYR A 157 0.24 -8.97 -11.50
N SER A 158 1.33 -9.72 -11.67
CA SER A 158 1.31 -11.02 -12.35
C SER A 158 0.41 -12.05 -11.65
N TYR A 159 0.18 -11.90 -10.34
CA TYR A 159 -0.74 -12.75 -9.58
C TYR A 159 -2.17 -12.74 -10.11
N LEU A 160 -2.60 -11.70 -10.83
CA LEU A 160 -3.90 -11.68 -11.49
C LEU A 160 -4.07 -12.83 -12.49
N LYS A 161 -2.96 -13.38 -13.02
CA LYS A 161 -2.98 -14.57 -13.87
C LYS A 161 -3.28 -15.86 -13.10
N GLU A 162 -3.00 -15.87 -11.79
CA GLU A 162 -3.21 -17.02 -10.91
C GLU A 162 -4.64 -17.06 -10.36
N LEU A 163 -5.33 -15.91 -10.32
CA LEU A 163 -6.71 -15.83 -9.89
C LEU A 163 -7.60 -16.56 -10.90
N LYS A 164 -8.65 -17.22 -10.43
CA LYS A 164 -9.66 -17.79 -11.29
C LYS A 164 -10.59 -16.71 -11.86
N ASP A 165 -11.23 -16.99 -12.99
CA ASP A 165 -12.16 -16.05 -13.61
C ASP A 165 -13.34 -15.69 -12.69
N GLU A 166 -13.77 -16.64 -11.84
CA GLU A 166 -14.84 -16.46 -10.85
C GLU A 166 -14.45 -15.54 -9.69
N ASP A 167 -13.15 -15.35 -9.45
CA ASP A 167 -12.62 -14.47 -8.40
C ASP A 167 -12.43 -13.02 -8.90
N LEU A 168 -12.58 -12.80 -10.21
CA LEU A 168 -12.50 -11.48 -10.84
C LEU A 168 -13.90 -10.95 -11.10
N ASN A 169 -14.21 -9.77 -10.59
CA ASN A 169 -15.48 -9.11 -10.82
C ASN A 169 -15.30 -7.80 -11.57
N LEU A 170 -15.94 -7.67 -12.74
CA LEU A 170 -15.96 -6.44 -13.51
C LEU A 170 -17.33 -5.76 -13.33
N ALA A 171 -17.32 -4.51 -12.86
CA ALA A 171 -18.54 -3.73 -12.73
C ALA A 171 -19.24 -3.58 -14.09
N LYS A 172 -20.56 -3.58 -14.08
CA LYS A 172 -21.40 -3.45 -15.30
C LYS A 172 -21.23 -2.09 -15.98
N GLU A 173 -20.95 -1.07 -15.20
CA GLU A 173 -20.81 0.30 -15.65
C GLU A 173 -19.38 0.78 -15.42
N THR A 174 -18.89 1.59 -16.33
CA THR A 174 -17.63 2.32 -16.14
C THR A 174 -17.81 3.42 -15.08
N GLN A 175 -16.71 3.83 -14.48
CA GLN A 175 -16.68 4.98 -13.55
C GLN A 175 -15.68 6.02 -14.02
N LYS A 176 -15.96 7.27 -13.70
CA LYS A 176 -15.04 8.36 -13.99
C LYS A 176 -14.10 8.60 -12.80
N VAL A 177 -12.79 8.46 -13.03
CA VAL A 177 -11.72 8.73 -12.06
C VAL A 177 -10.79 9.78 -12.67
N ASP A 178 -10.64 10.94 -12.06
CA ASP A 178 -9.78 12.03 -12.49
C ASP A 178 -10.00 12.37 -13.96
N ASP A 179 -10.99 12.60 -14.55
CA ASP A 179 -11.32 12.84 -15.97
C ASP A 179 -11.19 11.65 -16.92
N LYS A 180 -10.78 10.46 -16.48
CA LYS A 180 -10.72 9.23 -17.26
C LYS A 180 -11.93 8.35 -17.02
N GLU A 181 -12.45 7.77 -18.09
CA GLU A 181 -13.45 6.69 -18.03
C GLU A 181 -12.72 5.39 -17.68
N THR A 182 -13.17 4.66 -16.66
CA THR A 182 -12.45 3.47 -16.16
C THR A 182 -13.34 2.25 -16.11
N TYR A 183 -12.80 1.09 -16.44
CA TYR A 183 -13.31 -0.20 -16.00
C TYR A 183 -13.01 -0.35 -14.50
N VAL A 184 -13.96 -0.92 -13.77
CA VAL A 184 -13.81 -1.18 -12.34
C VAL A 184 -13.69 -2.68 -12.12
N LEU A 185 -12.47 -3.15 -11.86
CA LEU A 185 -12.14 -4.54 -11.65
C LEU A 185 -11.90 -4.78 -10.15
N SER A 186 -12.70 -5.68 -9.54
CA SER A 186 -12.58 -6.03 -8.12
C SER A 186 -12.19 -7.50 -7.97
N PHE A 187 -11.38 -7.81 -6.97
CA PHE A 187 -10.93 -9.14 -6.60
C PHE A 187 -10.39 -9.12 -5.17
N SER A 188 -9.99 -10.27 -4.64
CA SER A 188 -9.39 -10.35 -3.30
C SER A 188 -8.02 -10.99 -3.35
N VAL A 189 -7.14 -10.57 -2.43
CA VAL A 189 -5.79 -11.10 -2.26
C VAL A 189 -5.63 -11.65 -0.85
N SER A 190 -5.00 -12.82 -0.71
CA SER A 190 -4.75 -13.42 0.59
C SER A 190 -3.53 -12.80 1.30
N GLY A 191 -3.54 -12.85 2.63
CA GLY A 191 -2.38 -12.47 3.44
C GLY A 191 -1.12 -13.28 3.11
N ASP A 192 -1.29 -14.55 2.77
CA ASP A 192 -0.22 -15.44 2.27
C ASP A 192 0.49 -14.87 1.03
N TYR A 193 -0.29 -14.29 0.11
CA TYR A 193 0.28 -13.62 -1.06
C TYR A 193 1.00 -12.34 -0.65
N MET A 194 0.41 -11.55 0.25
CA MET A 194 1.01 -10.33 0.77
C MET A 194 2.36 -10.61 1.42
N ALA A 195 2.44 -11.66 2.26
CA ALA A 195 3.69 -12.08 2.91
C ALA A 195 4.76 -12.51 1.88
N LYS A 196 4.39 -13.21 0.80
CA LYS A 196 5.31 -13.57 -0.30
C LYS A 196 5.87 -12.38 -1.06
N GLN A 197 5.16 -11.26 -1.03
CA GLN A 197 5.62 -9.97 -1.60
C GLN A 197 6.46 -9.16 -0.60
N GLY A 198 6.87 -9.75 0.53
CA GLY A 198 7.63 -9.09 1.58
C GLY A 198 6.77 -8.25 2.53
N MET A 199 5.45 -8.34 2.41
CA MET A 199 4.49 -7.70 3.32
C MET A 199 4.12 -8.68 4.43
N ASP A 200 5.07 -8.99 5.30
CA ASP A 200 4.78 -9.79 6.48
C ASP A 200 4.10 -8.90 7.54
N MET A 201 2.77 -8.91 7.50
CA MET A 201 1.94 -8.12 8.41
C MET A 201 2.13 -8.55 9.86
N GLU A 202 2.52 -9.81 10.13
CA GLU A 202 2.85 -10.29 11.46
C GLU A 202 4.10 -9.58 12.01
N GLU A 203 5.18 -9.54 11.23
CA GLU A 203 6.41 -8.82 11.60
C GLU A 203 6.15 -7.31 11.73
N LEU A 204 5.30 -6.79 10.86
CA LEU A 204 5.02 -5.39 10.71
C LEU A 204 4.24 -4.81 11.87
N MET A 205 3.19 -5.48 12.28
CA MET A 205 2.34 -5.03 13.38
C MET A 205 2.89 -5.50 14.74
N GLY A 206 3.84 -6.44 14.74
CA GLY A 206 4.42 -7.00 15.98
C GLY A 206 3.39 -7.73 16.86
N LEU A 207 2.26 -8.13 16.28
CA LEU A 207 1.12 -8.69 17.01
C LEU A 207 1.17 -10.22 17.12
N GLY A 208 2.10 -10.89 16.41
CA GLY A 208 2.25 -12.35 16.42
C GLY A 208 1.01 -13.09 15.88
N VAL A 209 0.33 -12.51 14.91
CA VAL A 209 -0.92 -13.03 14.36
C VAL A 209 -0.69 -13.56 12.96
N ASP A 210 -1.09 -14.82 12.74
CA ASP A 210 -1.10 -15.42 11.41
C ASP A 210 -2.15 -14.75 10.52
N MET A 211 -1.66 -13.97 9.54
CA MET A 211 -2.48 -13.23 8.58
C MET A 211 -2.77 -14.03 7.30
N SER A 212 -2.30 -15.27 7.20
CA SER A 212 -2.35 -16.08 5.96
C SER A 212 -3.77 -16.28 5.44
N ASP A 213 -4.73 -16.46 6.33
CA ASP A 213 -6.15 -16.71 6.02
C ASP A 213 -6.96 -15.43 5.76
N ILE A 214 -6.34 -14.25 5.93
CA ILE A 214 -7.04 -12.98 5.75
C ILE A 214 -7.15 -12.67 4.27
N SER A 215 -8.32 -12.20 3.88
CA SER A 215 -8.61 -11.78 2.51
C SER A 215 -8.73 -10.28 2.46
N PHE A 216 -7.90 -9.65 1.66
CA PHE A 216 -7.90 -8.22 1.40
C PHE A 216 -8.62 -7.95 0.09
N PRO A 217 -9.80 -7.39 0.15
CA PRO A 217 -10.58 -7.08 -1.01
C PRO A 217 -10.01 -5.86 -1.80
N MET A 218 -9.83 -5.87 -3.14
CA MET A 218 -9.19 -4.86 -4.00
C MET A 218 -10.09 -4.31 -5.11
N THR A 219 -9.99 -3.04 -5.41
CA THR A 219 -10.60 -2.45 -6.59
C THR A 219 -9.59 -1.68 -7.43
N MET A 220 -9.46 -2.05 -8.69
CA MET A 220 -8.65 -1.37 -9.70
C MET A 220 -9.55 -0.58 -10.64
N TYR A 221 -9.19 0.67 -10.86
CA TYR A 221 -9.80 1.55 -11.86
C TYR A 221 -8.86 1.63 -13.06
N ILE A 222 -9.26 1.03 -14.16
CA ILE A 222 -8.44 0.80 -15.35
C ILE A 222 -8.99 1.66 -16.48
N ASP A 223 -8.17 2.57 -17.01
CA ASP A 223 -8.52 3.46 -18.12
C ASP A 223 -9.01 2.65 -19.33
N THR A 224 -10.18 3.00 -19.85
CA THR A 224 -10.83 2.26 -20.94
C THR A 224 -10.10 2.36 -22.29
N GLU A 225 -9.23 3.33 -22.48
CA GLU A 225 -8.48 3.56 -23.71
C GLU A 225 -7.09 2.90 -23.68
N SER A 226 -6.32 3.17 -22.61
CA SER A 226 -4.94 2.68 -22.48
C SER A 226 -4.84 1.32 -21.81
N PHE A 227 -5.86 0.90 -21.08
CA PHE A 227 -5.83 -0.26 -20.16
C PHE A 227 -4.80 -0.15 -19.03
N LEU A 228 -4.30 1.04 -18.74
CA LEU A 228 -3.45 1.26 -17.60
C LEU A 228 -4.29 1.54 -16.33
N PRO A 229 -3.96 0.98 -15.18
CA PRO A 229 -4.63 1.33 -13.93
C PRO A 229 -4.34 2.81 -13.59
N VAL A 230 -5.35 3.55 -13.20
CA VAL A 230 -5.23 4.97 -12.79
C VAL A 230 -5.38 5.14 -11.29
N ARG A 231 -6.09 4.20 -10.66
CA ARG A 231 -6.26 4.15 -9.20
C ARG A 231 -6.43 2.72 -8.74
N VAL A 232 -5.90 2.44 -7.58
CA VAL A 232 -6.18 1.21 -6.83
C VAL A 232 -6.62 1.59 -5.44
N THR A 233 -7.65 0.94 -4.93
CA THR A 233 -8.11 1.11 -3.56
C THR A 233 -8.10 -0.20 -2.81
N ILE A 234 -7.81 -0.12 -1.52
CA ILE A 234 -7.86 -1.20 -0.55
C ILE A 234 -8.95 -0.88 0.45
N ASP A 235 -9.86 -1.80 0.67
CA ASP A 235 -10.77 -1.74 1.78
C ASP A 235 -10.07 -2.28 3.03
N MET A 236 -9.90 -1.42 4.01
CA MET A 236 -9.24 -1.73 5.27
C MET A 236 -10.23 -1.98 6.42
N GLU A 237 -11.54 -2.00 6.14
CA GLU A 237 -12.58 -2.21 7.16
C GLU A 237 -12.43 -3.60 7.81
N SER A 238 -12.16 -4.62 7.00
CA SER A 238 -11.92 -5.98 7.49
C SER A 238 -10.69 -6.09 8.40
N MET A 239 -9.68 -5.25 8.20
CA MET A 239 -8.51 -5.18 9.07
C MET A 239 -8.85 -4.54 10.43
N SER A 240 -9.70 -3.52 10.43
CA SER A 240 -10.20 -2.90 11.67
C SER A 240 -10.90 -3.92 12.55
N ASP A 241 -11.87 -4.65 11.99
CA ASP A 241 -12.65 -5.69 12.69
C ASP A 241 -11.75 -6.79 13.27
N MET A 242 -10.74 -7.19 12.52
CA MET A 242 -9.77 -8.20 12.92
C MET A 242 -8.91 -7.72 14.09
N ILE A 243 -8.36 -6.51 14.02
CA ILE A 243 -7.53 -5.94 15.10
C ILE A 243 -8.37 -5.84 16.37
N ASP A 244 -9.62 -5.39 16.27
CA ASP A 244 -10.55 -5.32 17.41
C ASP A 244 -10.78 -6.70 18.04
N GLN A 245 -11.01 -7.74 17.23
CA GLN A 245 -11.19 -9.10 17.72
C GLN A 245 -9.94 -9.66 18.41
N MET A 246 -8.78 -9.51 17.81
CA MET A 246 -7.51 -10.01 18.36
C MET A 246 -7.16 -9.35 19.69
N MET A 247 -7.37 -8.02 19.77
CA MET A 247 -7.10 -7.32 21.02
C MET A 247 -8.08 -7.74 22.11
N ALA A 248 -9.34 -7.98 21.78
CA ALA A 248 -10.33 -8.50 22.72
C ALA A 248 -9.91 -9.88 23.27
N GLU A 249 -9.36 -10.76 22.44
CA GLU A 249 -8.87 -12.09 22.84
C GLU A 249 -7.61 -12.01 23.70
N SER A 250 -6.62 -11.19 23.30
CA SER A 250 -5.34 -11.07 24.03
C SER A 250 -5.49 -10.38 25.40
N MET A 251 -6.46 -9.47 25.54
CA MET A 251 -6.66 -8.70 26.78
C MET A 251 -7.65 -9.35 27.75
N GLY A 252 -8.49 -10.28 27.28
CA GLY A 252 -9.46 -11.00 28.15
C GLY A 252 -8.81 -11.74 29.32
N ASP A 253 -7.57 -12.19 29.17
CA ASP A 253 -6.79 -12.89 30.20
C ASP A 253 -6.23 -11.96 31.29
N LEU A 254 -6.19 -10.65 31.09
CA LEU A 254 -5.60 -9.69 32.03
C LEU A 254 -6.61 -9.18 33.09
N GLY A 255 -7.89 -9.49 32.96
CA GLY A 255 -8.94 -9.06 33.91
C GLY A 255 -9.19 -7.54 33.93
N VAL A 256 -8.78 -6.84 32.87
CA VAL A 256 -9.03 -5.41 32.65
C VAL A 256 -10.05 -5.29 31.52
N GLU A 257 -11.15 -4.58 31.77
CA GLU A 257 -12.05 -4.22 30.66
C GLU A 257 -11.39 -3.14 29.82
N MET A 258 -10.85 -3.56 28.66
CA MET A 258 -10.31 -2.65 27.65
C MET A 258 -11.21 -2.69 26.43
N LYS A 259 -11.52 -1.52 25.91
CA LYS A 259 -12.17 -1.33 24.62
C LYS A 259 -11.19 -0.66 23.69
N MET A 260 -10.95 -1.25 22.54
CA MET A 260 -10.20 -0.63 21.45
C MET A 260 -11.12 -0.50 20.24
N GLU A 261 -11.06 0.61 19.57
CA GLU A 261 -11.70 0.87 18.28
C GLU A 261 -10.63 1.33 17.31
N VAL A 262 -10.39 0.53 16.27
CA VAL A 262 -9.49 0.86 15.18
C VAL A 262 -10.32 1.26 13.98
N LYS A 263 -9.99 2.39 13.37
CA LYS A 263 -10.59 2.85 12.11
C LYS A 263 -9.46 3.05 11.10
N CYS A 264 -9.48 2.24 10.06
CA CYS A 264 -8.60 2.41 8.92
C CYS A 264 -9.40 3.01 7.77
N GLU A 265 -8.95 4.14 7.23
CA GLU A 265 -9.48 4.63 5.97
C GLU A 265 -8.98 3.74 4.83
N ASN A 266 -9.70 3.74 3.71
CA ASN A 266 -9.27 2.98 2.55
C ASN A 266 -7.89 3.46 2.09
N PHE A 267 -7.02 2.51 1.86
CA PHE A 267 -5.76 2.79 1.20
C PHE A 267 -6.03 3.16 -0.27
N VAL A 268 -5.45 4.25 -0.71
CA VAL A 268 -5.63 4.76 -2.08
C VAL A 268 -4.27 4.95 -2.73
N SER A 269 -4.08 4.38 -3.91
CA SER A 269 -2.93 4.64 -4.77
C SER A 269 -3.40 5.19 -6.10
N ASN A 270 -2.97 6.40 -6.45
CA ASN A 270 -3.18 7.01 -7.77
C ASN A 270 -1.93 6.82 -8.61
N MET A 271 -2.11 6.51 -9.91
CA MET A 271 -1.01 6.15 -10.81
C MET A 271 -0.92 7.09 -12.00
N THR A 272 0.31 7.49 -12.30
CA THR A 272 0.64 8.27 -13.51
C THR A 272 1.82 7.60 -14.23
N TYR A 273 1.85 7.67 -15.53
CA TYR A 273 2.81 6.96 -16.38
C TYR A 273 3.62 7.90 -17.24
N ASN A 274 4.77 7.43 -17.75
CA ASN A 274 5.68 8.19 -18.59
C ASN A 274 6.14 9.49 -17.92
N VAL A 275 6.52 9.37 -16.67
CA VAL A 275 7.00 10.46 -15.81
C VAL A 275 8.52 10.44 -15.72
N GLU A 276 9.12 11.58 -15.46
CA GLU A 276 10.55 11.70 -15.24
C GLU A 276 10.87 11.46 -13.75
N VAL A 277 11.89 10.63 -13.47
CA VAL A 277 12.34 10.39 -12.10
C VAL A 277 13.11 11.63 -11.61
N PRO A 278 12.82 12.17 -10.42
CA PRO A 278 13.54 13.29 -9.86
C PRO A 278 15.05 13.02 -9.74
N ALA A 279 15.85 14.02 -10.09
CA ALA A 279 17.31 13.91 -9.98
C ALA A 279 17.76 13.99 -8.51
N VAL A 280 18.84 13.27 -8.18
CA VAL A 280 19.49 13.36 -6.86
C VAL A 280 19.95 14.80 -6.60
N PRO A 281 19.55 15.43 -5.48
CA PRO A 281 20.00 16.76 -5.12
C PRO A 281 21.52 16.84 -4.95
N ALA A 282 22.10 18.00 -5.26
CA ALA A 282 23.55 18.17 -5.17
C ALA A 282 24.07 17.95 -3.73
N GLU A 283 23.32 18.44 -2.74
CA GLU A 283 23.64 18.30 -1.31
C GLU A 283 23.64 16.85 -0.81
N ALA A 284 23.02 15.93 -1.53
CA ALA A 284 23.05 14.50 -1.18
C ALA A 284 24.39 13.84 -1.53
N LYS A 285 25.19 14.50 -2.41
CA LYS A 285 26.47 13.97 -2.94
C LYS A 285 27.69 14.56 -2.23
N ASP A 286 27.50 15.55 -1.36
CA ASP A 286 28.52 16.21 -0.56
C ASP A 286 28.77 15.49 0.78
#